data_b63f02fbdd279ef79c8f135e633b5fed
#
_entry.id   b63f02fbdd279ef79c8f135e633b5fed
#
_cell.length_a   1.000
_cell.length_b   1.000
_cell.length_c   1.000
_cell.angle_alpha   90.00
_cell.angle_beta   90.00
_cell.angle_gamma   90.00
#
_symmetry.space_group_name_H-M   'P 1'
#
loop_
_entity.id
_entity.type
_entity.pdbx_description
1 polymer ?
#
loop_
_entity_poly.entity_id
_entity_poly.type
_entity_poly.pdbx_seq_one_letter_code
_entity_poly.pdbx_strand_id
1 'polypeptide(L)'
;YAAPTGTPIHATADGIVQFAGKQRGFGNIVILKHKNNITTYYAHQHRIAKGVRKGTRVEQGQLIGYVGATGWATGPHLHYEFRVNGKPVDPLSVDLPVAEALTKTQMAAFQSTLNNYRNHFALLAALQDEGQSSIDSEVKVAQANN
;
A
#
# COMPACT_ATOMS: atom_id res chain seq x y z
N TYR A 1 -5.18 -9.61 14.81
CA TYR A 1 -6.22 -9.35 13.79
C TYR A 1 -6.72 -10.69 13.25
N ALA A 2 -7.94 -11.08 13.59
CA ALA A 2 -8.57 -12.30 13.07
C ALA A 2 -8.83 -12.16 11.56
N ALA A 3 -8.41 -13.16 10.79
CA ALA A 3 -8.64 -13.23 9.35
C ALA A 3 -8.48 -14.67 8.86
N PRO A 4 -9.15 -15.09 7.78
CA PRO A 4 -9.00 -16.42 7.21
C PRO A 4 -7.56 -16.71 6.78
N THR A 5 -7.17 -18.00 6.87
CA THR A 5 -5.87 -18.44 6.33
C THR A 5 -5.78 -18.09 4.84
N GLY A 6 -4.64 -17.52 4.45
CA GLY A 6 -4.39 -17.10 3.06
C GLY A 6 -4.73 -15.63 2.78
N THR A 7 -5.34 -14.91 3.73
CA THR A 7 -5.55 -13.46 3.59
C THR A 7 -4.21 -12.76 3.39
N PRO A 8 -4.06 -11.88 2.37
CA PRO A 8 -2.81 -11.16 2.12
C PRO A 8 -2.40 -10.25 3.30
N ILE A 9 -1.11 -10.23 3.60
CA ILE A 9 -0.51 -9.34 4.59
C ILE A 9 0.39 -8.35 3.84
N HIS A 10 0.17 -7.06 4.06
CA HIS A 10 0.93 -5.99 3.44
C HIS A 10 1.78 -5.24 4.45
N ALA A 11 2.93 -4.71 4.01
CA ALA A 11 3.80 -3.88 4.82
C ALA A 11 3.09 -2.57 5.21
N THR A 12 3.12 -2.20 6.47
CA THR A 12 2.47 -0.97 6.97
C THR A 12 3.24 0.31 6.62
N ALA A 13 4.53 0.19 6.28
CA ALA A 13 5.40 1.30 5.87
C ALA A 13 6.60 0.76 5.09
N ASP A 14 7.31 1.66 4.41
CA ASP A 14 8.60 1.35 3.78
C ASP A 14 9.60 0.83 4.80
N GLY A 15 10.39 -0.16 4.41
CA GLY A 15 11.37 -0.74 5.32
C GLY A 15 12.34 -1.72 4.66
N ILE A 16 13.17 -2.31 5.51
CA ILE A 16 14.08 -3.39 5.13
C ILE A 16 13.71 -4.63 5.95
N VAL A 17 13.60 -5.77 5.30
CA VAL A 17 13.36 -7.05 5.98
C VAL A 17 14.54 -7.36 6.89
N GLN A 18 14.35 -7.25 8.19
CA GLN A 18 15.33 -7.60 9.20
C GLN A 18 15.40 -9.11 9.39
N PHE A 19 14.24 -9.79 9.34
CA PHE A 19 14.10 -11.23 9.45
C PHE A 19 12.89 -11.71 8.65
N ALA A 20 13.03 -12.85 8.00
CA ALA A 20 11.94 -13.58 7.35
C ALA A 20 12.21 -15.07 7.47
N GLY A 21 11.35 -15.81 8.15
CA GLY A 21 11.55 -17.22 8.44
C GLY A 21 10.70 -17.73 9.59
N LYS A 22 11.07 -18.90 10.15
CA LYS A 22 10.38 -19.53 11.27
C LYS A 22 11.06 -19.17 12.59
N GLN A 23 10.29 -18.75 13.58
CA GLN A 23 10.74 -18.43 14.93
C GLN A 23 9.85 -19.09 15.97
N ARG A 24 10.47 -19.59 17.07
CA ARG A 24 9.72 -20.26 18.16
C ARG A 24 8.64 -19.32 18.71
N GLY A 25 7.43 -19.84 18.87
CA GLY A 25 6.26 -19.08 19.34
C GLY A 25 5.57 -18.30 18.20
N PHE A 26 6.30 -17.52 17.44
CA PHE A 26 5.75 -16.69 16.35
C PHE A 26 5.39 -17.46 15.07
N GLY A 27 5.91 -18.69 14.90
CA GLY A 27 5.74 -19.43 13.65
C GLY A 27 6.48 -18.77 12.48
N ASN A 28 5.88 -18.75 11.31
CA ASN A 28 6.43 -17.99 10.19
C ASN A 28 6.22 -16.50 10.44
N ILE A 29 7.31 -15.74 10.39
CA ILE A 29 7.30 -14.31 10.73
C ILE A 29 8.15 -13.51 9.75
N VAL A 30 7.68 -12.30 9.44
CA VAL A 30 8.45 -11.24 8.80
C VAL A 30 8.60 -10.10 9.81
N ILE A 31 9.83 -9.60 9.96
CA ILE A 31 10.16 -8.44 10.78
C ILE A 31 10.74 -7.39 9.85
N LEU A 32 10.11 -6.22 9.83
CA LEU A 32 10.57 -5.07 9.06
C LEU A 32 11.24 -4.05 9.99
N LYS A 33 12.38 -3.53 9.55
CA LYS A 33 13.05 -2.37 10.15
C LYS A 33 12.73 -1.13 9.34
N HIS A 34 12.19 -0.13 10.01
CA HIS A 34 11.86 1.19 9.46
C HIS A 34 12.85 2.25 9.94
N LYS A 35 12.64 3.50 9.57
CA LYS A 35 13.37 4.65 10.12
C LYS A 35 13.08 4.82 11.62
N ASN A 36 13.83 5.65 12.31
CA ASN A 36 13.61 6.07 13.71
C ASN A 36 13.53 4.90 14.70
N ASN A 37 14.35 3.83 14.51
CA ASN A 37 14.37 2.64 15.35
C ASN A 37 13.01 1.96 15.55
N ILE A 38 12.13 2.08 14.55
CA ILE A 38 10.85 1.40 14.52
C ILE A 38 11.01 0.04 13.85
N THR A 39 10.37 -0.99 14.41
CA THR A 39 10.25 -2.31 13.80
C THR A 39 8.81 -2.80 13.86
N THR A 40 8.35 -3.49 12.81
CA THR A 40 7.04 -4.13 12.78
C THR A 40 7.18 -5.63 12.59
N TYR A 41 6.34 -6.39 13.28
CA TYR A 41 6.33 -7.84 13.32
C TYR A 41 5.03 -8.35 12.73
N TYR A 42 5.12 -9.34 11.83
CA TYR A 42 3.99 -9.96 11.15
C TYR A 42 4.12 -11.47 11.31
N ALA A 43 3.48 -12.03 12.33
CA ALA A 43 3.66 -13.42 12.74
C ALA A 43 2.46 -14.31 12.45
N HIS A 44 2.61 -15.62 12.77
CA HIS A 44 1.67 -16.71 12.52
C HIS A 44 1.31 -16.91 11.05
N GLN A 45 2.18 -16.46 10.14
CA GLN A 45 1.91 -16.52 8.71
C GLN A 45 1.79 -17.99 8.23
N HIS A 46 0.85 -18.24 7.33
CA HIS A 46 0.79 -19.49 6.57
C HIS A 46 2.05 -19.65 5.71
N ARG A 47 2.38 -18.62 4.96
CA ARG A 47 3.59 -18.55 4.13
C ARG A 47 4.05 -17.10 3.95
N ILE A 48 5.35 -16.94 3.80
CA ILE A 48 5.99 -15.65 3.45
C ILE A 48 5.88 -15.47 1.93
N ALA A 49 5.69 -14.24 1.45
CA ALA A 49 5.60 -13.94 0.03
C ALA A 49 6.95 -14.19 -0.69
N LYS A 50 6.88 -14.58 -1.96
CA LYS A 50 8.07 -14.84 -2.78
C LYS A 50 8.93 -13.58 -2.87
N GLY A 51 10.24 -13.73 -2.66
CA GLY A 51 11.20 -12.62 -2.70
C GLY A 51 11.38 -11.87 -1.39
N VAL A 52 10.52 -12.06 -0.40
CA VAL A 52 10.67 -11.46 0.94
C VAL A 52 11.67 -12.26 1.75
N ARG A 53 12.88 -11.71 1.90
CA ARG A 53 14.00 -12.33 2.62
C ARG A 53 14.84 -11.27 3.32
N LYS A 54 15.62 -11.65 4.32
CA LYS A 54 16.50 -10.71 5.04
C LYS A 54 17.31 -9.83 4.08
N GLY A 55 17.29 -8.53 4.32
CA GLY A 55 17.97 -7.52 3.51
C GLY A 55 17.12 -6.96 2.34
N THR A 56 15.98 -7.56 1.99
CA THR A 56 15.10 -7.04 0.94
C THR A 56 14.46 -5.72 1.40
N ARG A 57 14.45 -4.71 0.52
CA ARG A 57 13.65 -3.50 0.70
C ARG A 57 12.21 -3.81 0.34
N VAL A 58 11.27 -3.30 1.13
CA VAL A 58 9.83 -3.37 0.88
C VAL A 58 9.24 -1.97 0.95
N GLU A 59 8.22 -1.73 0.15
CA GLU A 59 7.46 -0.48 0.12
C GLU A 59 6.17 -0.62 0.94
N GLN A 60 5.62 0.48 1.41
CA GLN A 60 4.31 0.50 2.05
C GLN A 60 3.26 -0.11 1.11
N GLY A 61 2.40 -0.98 1.65
CA GLY A 61 1.40 -1.69 0.84
C GLY A 61 1.92 -2.90 0.07
N GLN A 62 3.24 -3.16 0.06
CA GLN A 62 3.79 -4.34 -0.59
C GLN A 62 3.36 -5.63 0.11
N LEU A 63 2.97 -6.66 -0.67
CA LEU A 63 2.65 -7.98 -0.17
C LEU A 63 3.88 -8.64 0.46
N ILE A 64 3.79 -9.03 1.73
CA ILE A 64 4.90 -9.65 2.49
C ILE A 64 4.60 -11.07 2.96
N GLY A 65 3.35 -11.51 2.92
CA GLY A 65 2.96 -12.86 3.33
C GLY A 65 1.46 -13.06 3.37
N TYR A 66 1.05 -14.12 4.03
CA TYR A 66 -0.36 -14.53 4.10
C TYR A 66 -0.69 -15.01 5.50
N VAL A 67 -1.86 -14.62 6.02
CA VAL A 67 -2.37 -15.03 7.33
C VAL A 67 -2.40 -16.55 7.46
N GLY A 68 -2.07 -17.05 8.64
CA GLY A 68 -2.13 -18.45 9.00
C GLY A 68 -2.30 -18.65 10.49
N ALA A 69 -1.90 -19.84 10.97
CA ALA A 69 -1.94 -20.26 12.37
C ALA A 69 -0.66 -21.01 12.75
N THR A 70 0.49 -20.63 12.19
CA THR A 70 1.76 -21.29 12.51
C THR A 70 2.32 -20.81 13.86
N GLY A 71 3.14 -21.64 14.51
CA GLY A 71 3.65 -21.35 15.86
C GLY A 71 2.60 -21.57 16.95
N TRP A 72 2.60 -20.72 18.00
CA TRP A 72 1.67 -20.86 19.13
C TRP A 72 0.38 -20.05 18.88
N ALA A 73 -0.37 -20.45 17.88
CA ALA A 73 -1.63 -19.83 17.52
C ALA A 73 -2.78 -20.82 17.73
N THR A 74 -3.88 -20.37 18.30
CA THR A 74 -5.10 -21.17 18.54
C THR A 74 -6.05 -21.17 17.33
N GLY A 75 -5.81 -20.30 16.36
CA GLY A 75 -6.61 -20.18 15.14
C GLY A 75 -5.98 -19.18 14.17
N PRO A 76 -6.51 -19.06 12.93
CA PRO A 76 -5.96 -18.15 11.94
C PRO A 76 -6.10 -16.70 12.36
N HIS A 77 -4.98 -16.00 12.45
CA HIS A 77 -4.92 -14.56 12.73
C HIS A 77 -3.55 -13.99 12.36
N LEU A 78 -3.49 -12.67 12.13
CA LEU A 78 -2.24 -11.94 12.10
C LEU A 78 -1.89 -11.47 13.52
N HIS A 79 -0.77 -11.93 14.05
CA HIS A 79 -0.14 -11.30 15.20
C HIS A 79 0.75 -10.15 14.70
N TYR A 80 0.36 -8.92 14.98
CA TYR A 80 1.06 -7.71 14.59
C TYR A 80 1.62 -7.02 15.83
N GLU A 81 2.90 -6.64 15.77
CA GLU A 81 3.51 -5.80 16.79
C GLU A 81 4.17 -4.59 16.15
N PHE A 82 4.01 -3.45 16.79
CA PHE A 82 4.73 -2.24 16.50
C PHE A 82 5.69 -1.95 17.66
N ARG A 83 6.97 -1.81 17.37
CA ARG A 83 8.01 -1.61 18.38
C ARG A 83 8.82 -0.36 18.10
N VAL A 84 9.08 0.42 19.15
CA VAL A 84 9.98 1.57 19.15
C VAL A 84 11.15 1.25 20.07
N ASN A 85 12.38 1.37 19.58
CA ASN A 85 13.59 0.99 20.32
C ASN A 85 13.52 -0.43 20.91
N GLY A 86 12.92 -1.37 20.17
CA GLY A 86 12.77 -2.77 20.54
C GLY A 86 11.63 -3.08 21.54
N LYS A 87 10.96 -2.06 22.10
CA LYS A 87 9.84 -2.23 23.03
C LYS A 87 8.51 -2.20 22.27
N PRO A 88 7.59 -3.17 22.48
CA PRO A 88 6.27 -3.11 21.90
C PRO A 88 5.50 -1.92 22.48
N VAL A 89 4.82 -1.19 21.61
CA VAL A 89 3.97 -0.04 21.94
C VAL A 89 2.68 -0.11 21.13
N ASP A 90 1.62 0.48 21.66
CA ASP A 90 0.39 0.62 20.89
C ASP A 90 0.61 1.66 19.78
N PRO A 91 0.51 1.30 18.50
CA PRO A 91 0.72 2.22 17.40
C PRO A 91 -0.27 3.40 17.39
N LEU A 92 -1.42 3.27 18.05
CA LEU A 92 -2.40 4.34 18.17
C LEU A 92 -2.04 5.37 19.26
N SER A 93 -1.10 5.03 20.15
CA SER A 93 -0.64 5.91 21.25
C SER A 93 0.67 6.64 20.96
N VAL A 94 1.28 6.37 19.80
CA VAL A 94 2.56 6.96 19.42
C VAL A 94 2.34 8.11 18.45
N ASP A 95 2.88 9.28 18.76
CA ASP A 95 3.05 10.35 17.78
C ASP A 95 4.05 9.88 16.70
N LEU A 96 3.51 9.24 15.68
CA LEU A 96 4.30 8.89 14.51
C LEU A 96 4.73 10.18 13.82
N PRO A 97 6.02 10.31 13.43
CA PRO A 97 6.40 11.45 12.63
C PRO A 97 5.52 11.45 11.38
N VAL A 98 4.65 12.44 11.27
CA VAL A 98 3.93 12.74 10.03
C VAL A 98 4.98 12.81 8.93
N ALA A 99 4.67 12.25 7.78
CA ALA A 99 5.52 12.38 6.60
C ALA A 99 6.02 13.82 6.52
N GLU A 100 7.34 14.01 6.37
CA GLU A 100 7.92 15.34 6.26
C GLU A 100 7.09 16.14 5.24
N ALA A 101 6.56 17.28 5.66
CA ALA A 101 5.82 18.15 4.78
C ALA A 101 6.69 18.43 3.55
N LEU A 102 6.11 18.33 2.37
CA LEU A 102 6.82 18.62 1.13
C LEU A 102 7.49 20.00 1.25
N THR A 103 8.74 20.08 0.90
CA THR A 103 9.42 21.39 0.78
C THR A 103 8.68 22.27 -0.21
N LYS A 104 8.85 23.59 -0.12
CA LYS A 104 8.23 24.54 -1.07
C LYS A 104 8.53 24.16 -2.53
N THR A 105 9.75 23.72 -2.81
CA THR A 105 10.17 23.26 -4.15
C THR A 105 9.44 21.99 -4.59
N GLN A 106 9.32 21.01 -3.72
CA GLN A 106 8.59 19.77 -4.00
C GLN A 106 7.09 20.03 -4.16
N MET A 107 6.52 20.94 -3.35
CA MET A 107 5.13 21.35 -3.49
C MET A 107 4.88 22.06 -4.82
N ALA A 108 5.77 22.94 -5.25
CA ALA A 108 5.67 23.61 -6.55
C ALA A 108 5.74 22.62 -7.71
N ALA A 109 6.66 21.64 -7.66
CA ALA A 109 6.77 20.57 -8.66
C ALA A 109 5.51 19.70 -8.70
N PHE A 110 4.96 19.33 -7.54
CA PHE A 110 3.71 18.59 -7.43
C PHE A 110 2.53 19.35 -8.02
N GLN A 111 2.39 20.65 -7.70
CA GLN A 111 1.34 21.51 -8.26
C GLN A 111 1.46 21.63 -9.79
N SER A 112 2.66 21.79 -10.31
CA SER A 112 2.91 21.83 -11.76
C SER A 112 2.45 20.53 -12.43
N THR A 113 2.81 19.39 -11.87
CA THR A 113 2.40 18.08 -12.37
C THR A 113 0.88 17.91 -12.34
N LEU A 114 0.23 18.29 -11.23
CA LEU A 114 -1.24 18.28 -11.13
C LEU A 114 -1.92 19.14 -12.19
N ASN A 115 -1.40 20.34 -12.43
CA ASN A 115 -1.96 21.24 -13.44
C ASN A 115 -1.81 20.66 -14.86
N ASN A 116 -0.68 20.02 -15.17
CA ASN A 116 -0.49 19.33 -16.43
C ASN A 116 -1.52 18.21 -16.63
N TYR A 117 -1.76 17.37 -15.64
CA TYR A 117 -2.78 16.33 -15.72
C TYR A 117 -4.20 16.92 -15.85
N ARG A 118 -4.54 17.96 -15.10
CA ARG A 118 -5.83 18.65 -15.22
C ARG A 118 -6.06 19.19 -16.63
N ASN A 119 -5.04 19.80 -17.22
CA ASN A 119 -5.13 20.32 -18.58
C ASN A 119 -5.30 19.18 -19.60
N HIS A 120 -4.58 18.07 -19.45
CA HIS A 120 -4.76 16.90 -20.31
C HIS A 120 -6.18 16.31 -20.19
N PHE A 121 -6.72 16.18 -19.00
CA PHE A 121 -8.09 15.69 -18.81
C PHE A 121 -9.14 16.66 -19.37
N ALA A 122 -8.94 17.96 -19.20
CA ALA A 122 -9.82 18.97 -19.78
C ALA A 122 -9.83 18.92 -21.32
N LEU A 123 -8.65 18.74 -21.94
CA LEU A 123 -8.53 18.57 -23.38
C LEU A 123 -9.23 17.31 -23.89
N LEU A 124 -9.04 16.17 -23.19
CA LEU A 124 -9.72 14.92 -23.54
C LEU A 124 -11.23 15.03 -23.43
N ALA A 125 -11.74 15.69 -22.39
CA ALA A 125 -13.17 15.93 -22.22
C ALA A 125 -13.74 16.81 -23.36
N ALA A 126 -13.04 17.87 -23.76
CA ALA A 126 -13.44 18.73 -24.88
C ALA A 126 -13.50 17.95 -26.20
N LEU A 127 -12.51 17.10 -26.48
CA LEU A 127 -12.51 16.26 -27.68
C LEU A 127 -13.65 15.23 -27.71
N GLN A 128 -14.06 14.72 -26.55
CA GLN A 128 -15.23 13.82 -26.45
C GLN A 128 -16.54 14.54 -26.73
N ASP A 129 -16.70 15.77 -26.22
CA ASP A 129 -17.89 16.62 -26.48
C ASP A 129 -18.02 17.00 -27.96
N GLU A 130 -16.91 17.36 -28.61
CA GLU A 130 -16.91 17.66 -30.04
C GLU A 130 -17.25 16.43 -30.88
N GLY A 131 -16.71 15.26 -30.54
CA GLY A 131 -17.01 13.98 -31.18
C GLY A 131 -18.50 13.60 -31.06
N GLN A 132 -19.09 13.78 -29.90
CA GLN A 132 -20.49 13.48 -29.65
C GLN A 132 -21.42 14.45 -30.40
N SER A 133 -21.10 15.74 -30.42
CA SER A 133 -21.83 16.76 -31.13
C SER A 133 -21.84 16.52 -32.67
N SER A 134 -20.73 16.04 -33.23
CA SER A 134 -20.61 15.70 -34.64
C SER A 134 -21.49 14.50 -35.00
N ILE A 135 -21.49 13.44 -34.18
CA ILE A 135 -22.32 12.26 -34.38
C ILE A 135 -23.81 12.61 -34.29
N ASP A 136 -24.20 13.41 -33.30
CA ASP A 136 -25.60 13.82 -33.11
C ASP A 136 -26.11 14.69 -34.26
N SER A 137 -25.25 15.52 -34.87
CA SER A 137 -25.60 16.30 -36.06
C SER A 137 -25.77 15.44 -37.31
N GLU A 138 -24.92 14.45 -37.54
CA GLU A 138 -25.02 13.52 -38.67
C GLU A 138 -26.28 12.64 -38.54
N VAL A 139 -26.61 12.15 -37.34
CA VAL A 139 -27.83 11.37 -37.09
C VAL A 139 -29.09 12.19 -37.38
N LYS A 140 -29.15 13.47 -36.99
CA LYS A 140 -30.26 14.37 -37.27
C LYS A 140 -30.45 14.62 -38.76
N VAL A 141 -29.36 14.81 -39.52
CA VAL A 141 -29.42 15.00 -40.99
C VAL A 141 -29.91 13.72 -41.67
N ALA A 142 -29.47 12.56 -41.26
CA ALA A 142 -29.91 11.28 -41.81
C ALA A 142 -31.40 11.00 -41.55
N GLN A 143 -31.93 11.44 -40.40
CA GLN A 143 -33.35 11.29 -40.06
C GLN A 143 -34.28 12.28 -40.79
N ALA A 144 -33.77 13.43 -41.20
CA ALA A 144 -34.55 14.45 -41.95
C ALA A 144 -34.67 14.14 -43.44
N ASN A 145 -33.87 13.24 -43.99
CA ASN A 145 -33.85 12.86 -45.40
C ASN A 145 -34.56 11.53 -45.69
N ASN A 146 -35.31 10.96 -44.73
CA ASN A 146 -36.19 9.79 -44.85
C ASN A 146 -37.65 10.18 -44.61
#